data_bdec2e272b38adfc38a83ebd063c7f81
#
_entry.id   bdec2e272b38adfc38a83ebd063c7f81
#
_cell.length_a   1.000
_cell.length_b   1.000
_cell.length_c   1.000
_cell.angle_alpha   90.00
_cell.angle_beta   90.00
_cell.angle_gamma   90.00
#
_symmetry.space_group_name_H-M   'P 1'
#
loop_
_entity.id
_entity.type
_entity.pdbx_description
1 polymer ?
#
loop_
_entity_poly.entity_id
_entity_poly.type
_entity_poly.pdbx_seq_one_letter_code
_entity_poly.pdbx_strand_id
1 'polypeptide(L)'
;MQVTLPYGGDKTVSFNVPEENFDGFLKPGVLAPASDPVRAIERAVDRPIGSPTLDKIVRSGTRVAVICDDLSRPTPVSTVLPVILDRLIRAGVRREDIHMVMALGSHRAMTPDEIRTRVGADVYANYRVVNSEFRDPASLINLGRTADGVDIVVTREAMDADVRIGIGNIVPHPVMGWSGGGKILFPGVTGEHTVAQFHMLGGLSDQRLVGLEDSHVRLRMESWVPKIGLDFVVNTILDAKFRIVRVVAGDYIKAHRAGVETAKVLMRCRMERPADVIVVSSYPADEDFWQSAKGFFNSEGGLKDAASTMILVTPNYEGMGPHPEYGECTGDDNVGVRLKKLYDGEDIPGDPLAIAVGTSMSKLRRRCRLVVVSDGVTRAEMDECKIEHYPLCELQKAVDVTLSRYEHPVVAAVSHGGEYLL
;
A
#
# COMPACT_ATOMS: atom_id res chain seq x y z
N MET A 1 -6.42 8.05 31.49
CA MET A 1 -5.31 7.27 30.92
C MET A 1 -4.60 8.05 29.82
N GLN A 2 -3.24 8.04 29.79
CA GLN A 2 -2.48 8.64 28.70
C GLN A 2 -2.24 7.59 27.59
N VAL A 3 -2.54 7.96 26.34
CA VAL A 3 -2.35 7.14 25.13
C VAL A 3 -1.24 7.77 24.32
N THR A 4 -0.27 6.97 23.87
CA THR A 4 0.87 7.43 23.05
C THR A 4 0.89 6.69 21.73
N LEU A 5 0.96 7.43 20.62
CA LEU A 5 0.98 6.91 19.25
C LEU A 5 2.27 7.31 18.53
N PRO A 6 2.77 6.48 17.57
CA PRO A 6 3.80 6.90 16.62
C PRO A 6 3.32 8.09 15.78
N TYR A 7 4.27 8.99 15.44
CA TYR A 7 3.99 10.18 14.61
C TYR A 7 5.19 10.48 13.72
N GLY A 8 5.37 9.69 12.68
CA GLY A 8 6.45 9.82 11.71
C GLY A 8 7.86 9.57 12.26
N GLY A 9 8.61 8.71 11.63
CA GLY A 9 9.95 8.33 12.06
C GLY A 9 9.95 7.83 13.51
N ASP A 10 10.85 8.38 14.35
CA ASP A 10 10.98 8.01 15.77
C ASP A 10 10.15 8.91 16.72
N LYS A 11 9.31 9.79 16.19
CA LYS A 11 8.48 10.70 17.00
C LYS A 11 7.24 10.00 17.53
N THR A 12 6.74 10.50 18.67
CA THR A 12 5.48 10.06 19.26
C THR A 12 4.66 11.27 19.70
N VAL A 13 3.36 11.08 19.74
CA VAL A 13 2.39 12.06 20.28
C VAL A 13 1.52 11.41 21.33
N SER A 14 1.05 12.19 22.28
CA SER A 14 0.24 11.68 23.40
C SER A 14 -1.01 12.51 23.61
N PHE A 15 -2.07 11.85 24.04
CA PHE A 15 -3.34 12.45 24.47
C PHE A 15 -3.93 11.68 25.64
N ASN A 16 -4.90 12.24 26.31
CA ASN A 16 -5.57 11.62 27.45
C ASN A 16 -6.99 11.21 27.08
N VAL A 17 -7.42 10.06 27.62
CA VAL A 17 -8.79 9.55 27.53
C VAL A 17 -9.23 9.18 28.95
N PRO A 18 -10.50 9.43 29.36
CA PRO A 18 -11.03 8.88 30.59
C PRO A 18 -10.83 7.36 30.66
N GLU A 19 -10.37 6.84 31.79
CA GLU A 19 -9.96 5.44 31.90
C GLU A 19 -11.14 4.49 31.67
N GLU A 20 -12.31 4.85 32.14
CA GLU A 20 -13.57 4.14 31.99
C GLU A 20 -14.04 4.02 30.52
N ASN A 21 -13.57 4.90 29.65
CA ASN A 21 -13.94 4.91 28.23
C ASN A 21 -12.92 4.18 27.35
N PHE A 22 -11.69 3.96 27.85
CA PHE A 22 -10.61 3.42 27.03
C PHE A 22 -10.63 1.89 27.01
N ASP A 23 -11.02 1.30 25.88
CA ASP A 23 -11.05 -0.16 25.64
C ASP A 23 -9.67 -0.76 25.36
N GLY A 24 -8.66 0.10 25.12
CA GLY A 24 -7.26 -0.29 24.98
C GLY A 24 -6.66 -0.06 23.59
N PHE A 25 -5.39 -0.42 23.49
CA PHE A 25 -4.69 -0.51 22.22
C PHE A 25 -5.10 -1.78 21.49
N LEU A 26 -5.50 -1.61 20.24
CA LEU A 26 -5.78 -2.74 19.37
C LEU A 26 -4.44 -3.31 18.89
N LYS A 27 -4.21 -4.57 19.24
CA LYS A 27 -2.96 -5.27 18.95
C LYS A 27 -3.23 -6.54 18.14
N PRO A 28 -2.46 -6.77 17.08
CA PRO A 28 -2.50 -8.03 16.35
C PRO A 28 -1.79 -9.14 17.13
N GLY A 29 -1.78 -10.34 16.57
CA GLY A 29 -0.97 -11.44 17.08
C GLY A 29 0.54 -11.15 16.95
N VAL A 30 1.34 -11.87 17.73
CA VAL A 30 2.80 -11.72 17.73
C VAL A 30 3.44 -13.00 17.22
N LEU A 31 4.35 -12.86 16.26
CA LEU A 31 5.23 -13.95 15.80
C LEU A 31 6.69 -13.52 15.98
N ALA A 32 7.54 -14.48 16.29
CA ALA A 32 8.96 -14.20 16.43
C ALA A 32 9.58 -13.82 15.06
N PRO A 33 10.39 -12.76 14.98
CA PRO A 33 11.13 -12.44 13.77
C PRO A 33 12.18 -13.52 13.47
N ALA A 34 12.56 -13.63 12.20
CA ALA A 34 13.62 -14.53 11.77
C ALA A 34 14.92 -14.17 12.50
N SER A 35 15.55 -15.16 13.12
CA SER A 35 16.86 -14.99 13.80
C SER A 35 17.98 -14.61 12.83
N ASP A 36 17.85 -15.03 11.57
CA ASP A 36 18.75 -14.71 10.46
C ASP A 36 17.89 -14.36 9.24
N PRO A 37 17.68 -13.06 8.97
CA PRO A 37 16.87 -12.58 7.85
C PRO A 37 17.38 -13.03 6.49
N VAL A 38 18.71 -13.02 6.27
CA VAL A 38 19.31 -13.43 4.99
C VAL A 38 19.03 -14.90 4.72
N ARG A 39 19.24 -15.76 5.72
CA ARG A 39 18.90 -17.19 5.62
C ARG A 39 17.42 -17.45 5.41
N ALA A 40 16.55 -16.61 5.96
CA ALA A 40 15.11 -16.72 5.71
C ALA A 40 14.75 -16.42 4.25
N ILE A 41 15.41 -15.42 3.65
CA ILE A 41 15.26 -15.08 2.22
C ILE A 41 15.83 -16.22 1.37
N GLU A 42 17.05 -16.69 1.64
CA GLU A 42 17.68 -17.79 0.91
C GLU A 42 16.77 -19.04 0.88
N ARG A 43 16.28 -19.46 2.06
CA ARG A 43 15.37 -20.62 2.14
C ARG A 43 14.10 -20.45 1.32
N ALA A 44 13.50 -19.25 1.29
CA ALA A 44 12.30 -18.99 0.51
C ALA A 44 12.60 -19.05 -1.00
N VAL A 45 13.71 -18.46 -1.43
CA VAL A 45 14.13 -18.45 -2.85
C VAL A 45 14.55 -19.84 -3.33
N ASP A 46 15.24 -20.61 -2.50
CA ASP A 46 15.71 -21.95 -2.82
C ASP A 46 14.61 -23.03 -2.73
N ARG A 47 13.46 -22.71 -2.06
CA ARG A 47 12.29 -23.59 -1.94
C ARG A 47 11.00 -22.82 -2.28
N PRO A 48 10.87 -22.37 -3.53
CA PRO A 48 9.75 -21.54 -3.94
C PRO A 48 8.42 -22.29 -3.92
N ILE A 49 7.36 -21.55 -3.67
CA ILE A 49 5.99 -22.08 -3.63
C ILE A 49 5.38 -22.00 -5.02
N GLY A 50 5.06 -23.14 -5.60
CA GLY A 50 4.33 -23.23 -6.87
C GLY A 50 5.09 -22.77 -8.11
N SER A 51 6.41 -22.61 -8.02
CA SER A 51 7.31 -22.20 -9.11
C SER A 51 8.58 -23.05 -9.10
N PRO A 52 9.29 -23.21 -10.24
CA PRO A 52 10.66 -23.67 -10.25
C PRO A 52 11.59 -22.72 -9.50
N THR A 53 12.79 -23.16 -9.15
CA THR A 53 13.89 -22.34 -8.64
C THR A 53 14.46 -21.42 -9.73
N LEU A 54 15.10 -20.32 -9.34
CA LEU A 54 15.58 -19.31 -10.31
C LEU A 54 16.56 -19.89 -11.34
N ASP A 55 17.43 -20.83 -10.97
CA ASP A 55 18.37 -21.53 -11.85
C ASP A 55 17.68 -22.37 -12.95
N LYS A 56 16.38 -22.69 -12.75
CA LYS A 56 15.56 -23.37 -13.76
C LYS A 56 14.73 -22.40 -14.61
N ILE A 57 14.58 -21.16 -14.15
CA ILE A 57 13.84 -20.09 -14.85
C ILE A 57 14.77 -19.34 -15.80
N VAL A 58 16.01 -19.08 -15.37
CA VAL A 58 16.99 -18.29 -16.13
C VAL A 58 18.16 -19.15 -16.63
N ARG A 59 18.87 -18.63 -17.63
CA ARG A 59 20.09 -19.22 -18.19
C ARG A 59 21.04 -18.12 -18.69
N SER A 60 22.22 -18.47 -19.14
CA SER A 60 23.13 -17.50 -19.76
C SER A 60 22.45 -16.79 -20.95
N GLY A 61 22.57 -15.46 -20.98
CA GLY A 61 21.95 -14.59 -21.98
C GLY A 61 20.50 -14.21 -21.70
N THR A 62 19.87 -14.69 -20.60
CA THR A 62 18.55 -14.22 -20.17
C THR A 62 18.65 -12.80 -19.63
N ARG A 63 17.85 -11.88 -20.15
CA ARG A 63 17.69 -10.53 -19.58
C ARG A 63 16.68 -10.56 -18.46
N VAL A 64 17.01 -9.96 -17.32
CA VAL A 64 16.19 -10.00 -16.10
C VAL A 64 15.85 -8.61 -15.61
N ALA A 65 14.57 -8.32 -15.44
CA ALA A 65 14.10 -7.16 -14.70
C ALA A 65 13.71 -7.57 -13.26
N VAL A 66 14.37 -6.99 -12.28
CA VAL A 66 13.97 -7.13 -10.87
C VAL A 66 13.16 -5.91 -10.48
N ILE A 67 11.87 -6.11 -10.29
CA ILE A 67 10.89 -5.05 -10.01
C ILE A 67 10.72 -4.94 -8.49
N CYS A 68 11.09 -3.80 -7.94
CA CYS A 68 11.07 -3.54 -6.49
C CYS A 68 10.03 -2.49 -6.14
N ASP A 69 9.31 -2.67 -5.03
CA ASP A 69 8.42 -1.63 -4.54
C ASP A 69 9.20 -0.38 -4.07
N ASP A 70 8.53 0.76 -4.10
CA ASP A 70 9.07 2.08 -3.79
C ASP A 70 9.18 2.37 -2.27
N LEU A 71 9.50 3.61 -1.90
CA LEU A 71 9.66 4.04 -0.50
C LEU A 71 8.39 3.96 0.32
N SER A 72 7.22 4.01 -0.32
CA SER A 72 5.94 3.94 0.39
C SER A 72 5.68 2.58 1.07
N ARG A 73 6.65 1.65 0.96
CA ARG A 73 6.60 0.31 1.58
C ARG A 73 7.85 0.05 2.42
N PRO A 74 7.71 -0.56 3.60
CA PRO A 74 8.84 -0.87 4.48
C PRO A 74 9.66 -2.10 4.05
N THR A 75 9.45 -2.62 2.84
CA THR A 75 10.18 -3.79 2.32
C THR A 75 11.69 -3.60 2.42
N PRO A 76 12.46 -4.49 3.04
CA PRO A 76 13.91 -4.40 3.13
C PRO A 76 14.58 -4.83 1.82
N VAL A 77 14.37 -4.04 0.74
CA VAL A 77 14.84 -4.35 -0.62
C VAL A 77 16.36 -4.54 -0.65
N SER A 78 17.14 -3.70 0.05
CA SER A 78 18.59 -3.82 0.14
C SER A 78 19.08 -5.12 0.79
N THR A 79 18.23 -5.81 1.56
CA THR A 79 18.54 -7.13 2.14
C THR A 79 18.12 -8.27 1.20
N VAL A 80 17.01 -8.11 0.46
CA VAL A 80 16.48 -9.14 -0.45
C VAL A 80 17.26 -9.22 -1.75
N LEU A 81 17.57 -8.06 -2.36
CA LEU A 81 18.23 -7.97 -3.67
C LEU A 81 19.54 -8.76 -3.76
N PRO A 82 20.50 -8.65 -2.82
CA PRO A 82 21.77 -9.38 -2.91
C PRO A 82 21.58 -10.90 -3.03
N VAL A 83 20.58 -11.47 -2.36
CA VAL A 83 20.29 -12.90 -2.44
C VAL A 83 19.77 -13.28 -3.82
N ILE A 84 18.86 -12.49 -4.39
CA ILE A 84 18.34 -12.73 -5.75
C ILE A 84 19.45 -12.61 -6.78
N LEU A 85 20.26 -11.54 -6.70
CA LEU A 85 21.37 -11.30 -7.61
C LEU A 85 22.41 -12.42 -7.56
N ASP A 86 22.77 -12.90 -6.36
CA ASP A 86 23.67 -14.05 -6.20
C ASP A 86 23.12 -15.31 -6.93
N ARG A 87 21.83 -15.61 -6.79
CA ARG A 87 21.21 -16.77 -7.47
C ARG A 87 21.17 -16.60 -8.99
N LEU A 88 20.93 -15.39 -9.51
CA LEU A 88 20.93 -15.12 -10.95
C LEU A 88 22.36 -15.25 -11.54
N ILE A 89 23.36 -14.68 -10.87
CA ILE A 89 24.75 -14.77 -11.29
C ILE A 89 25.24 -16.24 -11.28
N ARG A 90 24.91 -17.01 -10.22
CA ARG A 90 25.25 -18.45 -10.16
C ARG A 90 24.55 -19.27 -11.24
N ALA A 91 23.38 -18.86 -11.68
CA ALA A 91 22.66 -19.48 -12.80
C ALA A 91 23.24 -19.07 -14.18
N GLY A 92 24.30 -18.24 -14.22
CA GLY A 92 24.99 -17.83 -15.42
C GLY A 92 24.45 -16.56 -16.10
N VAL A 93 23.54 -15.83 -15.47
CA VAL A 93 23.09 -14.52 -15.97
C VAL A 93 24.21 -13.49 -15.75
N ARG A 94 24.53 -12.73 -16.78
CA ARG A 94 25.57 -11.70 -16.68
C ARG A 94 25.00 -10.45 -15.96
N ARG A 95 25.85 -9.70 -15.27
CA ARG A 95 25.47 -8.50 -14.55
C ARG A 95 24.80 -7.45 -15.46
N GLU A 96 25.35 -7.25 -16.65
CA GLU A 96 24.81 -6.32 -17.66
C GLU A 96 23.43 -6.70 -18.20
N ASP A 97 23.03 -7.96 -18.04
CA ASP A 97 21.71 -8.47 -18.43
C ASP A 97 20.67 -8.33 -17.30
N ILE A 98 21.05 -7.78 -16.14
CA ILE A 98 20.16 -7.57 -15.01
C ILE A 98 19.97 -6.06 -14.77
N HIS A 99 18.73 -5.62 -14.66
CA HIS A 99 18.40 -4.26 -14.21
C HIS A 99 17.26 -4.26 -13.21
N MET A 100 17.16 -3.18 -12.42
CA MET A 100 16.11 -2.98 -11.44
C MET A 100 15.15 -1.90 -11.90
N VAL A 101 13.86 -2.11 -11.64
CA VAL A 101 12.78 -1.14 -11.88
C VAL A 101 12.07 -0.85 -10.56
N MET A 102 12.09 0.41 -10.14
CA MET A 102 11.33 0.86 -8.97
C MET A 102 9.87 1.02 -9.36
N ALA A 103 9.01 0.23 -8.75
CA ALA A 103 7.58 0.15 -9.07
C ALA A 103 6.80 1.27 -8.37
N LEU A 104 6.73 2.43 -8.99
CA LEU A 104 6.11 3.64 -8.41
C LEU A 104 4.58 3.60 -8.42
N GLY A 105 3.97 2.89 -9.37
CA GLY A 105 2.52 3.00 -9.59
C GLY A 105 2.15 4.44 -9.96
N SER A 106 1.40 5.11 -9.08
CA SER A 106 1.01 6.53 -9.24
C SER A 106 1.80 7.48 -8.32
N HIS A 107 2.83 6.99 -7.63
CA HIS A 107 3.64 7.81 -6.74
C HIS A 107 4.68 8.63 -7.51
N ARG A 108 5.25 9.66 -6.85
CA ARG A 108 6.35 10.43 -7.44
C ARG A 108 7.59 9.58 -7.72
N ALA A 109 8.40 10.02 -8.65
CA ALA A 109 9.70 9.42 -8.91
C ALA A 109 10.61 9.52 -7.65
N MET A 110 11.36 8.45 -7.39
CA MET A 110 12.38 8.43 -6.36
C MET A 110 13.62 9.20 -6.84
N THR A 111 14.23 9.96 -5.94
CA THR A 111 15.52 10.62 -6.19
C THR A 111 16.67 9.59 -6.24
N PRO A 112 17.83 9.94 -6.82
CA PRO A 112 18.99 9.05 -6.85
C PRO A 112 19.43 8.57 -5.45
N ASP A 113 19.37 9.42 -4.44
CA ASP A 113 19.76 9.08 -3.06
C ASP A 113 18.73 8.15 -2.41
N GLU A 114 17.45 8.36 -2.67
CA GLU A 114 16.37 7.46 -2.23
C GLU A 114 16.52 6.07 -2.87
N ILE A 115 16.77 6.01 -4.19
CA ILE A 115 17.04 4.75 -4.89
C ILE A 115 18.27 4.05 -4.29
N ARG A 116 19.37 4.79 -4.11
CA ARG A 116 20.61 4.28 -3.52
C ARG A 116 20.37 3.68 -2.13
N THR A 117 19.62 4.37 -1.30
CA THR A 117 19.23 3.88 0.02
C THR A 117 18.36 2.63 -0.07
N ARG A 118 17.40 2.62 -1.01
CA ARG A 118 16.44 1.54 -1.19
C ARG A 118 17.07 0.24 -1.65
N VAL A 119 17.93 0.28 -2.66
CA VAL A 119 18.55 -0.92 -3.25
C VAL A 119 19.89 -1.28 -2.59
N GLY A 120 20.49 -0.37 -1.84
CA GLY A 120 21.83 -0.50 -1.26
C GLY A 120 22.92 0.04 -2.18
N ALA A 121 23.98 0.59 -1.57
CA ALA A 121 25.05 1.28 -2.29
C ALA A 121 25.76 0.39 -3.33
N ASP A 122 26.03 -0.88 -3.00
CA ASP A 122 26.71 -1.82 -3.89
C ASP A 122 25.86 -2.16 -5.12
N VAL A 123 24.57 -2.36 -4.94
CA VAL A 123 23.64 -2.62 -6.05
C VAL A 123 23.52 -1.38 -6.93
N TYR A 124 23.32 -0.22 -6.32
CA TYR A 124 23.23 1.06 -7.04
C TYR A 124 24.47 1.37 -7.88
N ALA A 125 25.68 1.05 -7.37
CA ALA A 125 26.93 1.28 -8.07
C ALA A 125 27.21 0.30 -9.21
N ASN A 126 26.63 -0.90 -9.18
CA ASN A 126 27.04 -1.98 -10.07
C ASN A 126 25.95 -2.42 -11.06
N TYR A 127 24.70 -1.96 -10.91
CA TYR A 127 23.58 -2.33 -11.76
C TYR A 127 22.82 -1.09 -12.23
N ARG A 128 22.16 -1.20 -13.35
CA ARG A 128 21.21 -0.20 -13.82
C ARG A 128 19.95 -0.25 -12.96
N VAL A 129 19.58 0.87 -12.35
CA VAL A 129 18.37 1.04 -11.56
C VAL A 129 17.59 2.23 -12.10
N VAL A 130 16.30 2.05 -12.38
CA VAL A 130 15.45 3.09 -12.95
C VAL A 130 14.12 3.17 -12.21
N ASN A 131 13.49 4.33 -12.23
CA ASN A 131 12.09 4.48 -11.86
C ASN A 131 11.21 3.92 -12.97
N SER A 132 10.07 3.31 -12.63
CA SER A 132 9.00 3.12 -13.60
C SER A 132 8.42 4.48 -13.99
N GLU A 133 7.93 4.58 -15.22
CA GLU A 133 7.22 5.77 -15.69
C GLU A 133 5.75 5.40 -15.89
N PHE A 134 4.84 6.33 -15.56
CA PHE A 134 3.41 6.05 -15.77
C PHE A 134 2.67 7.10 -16.59
N ARG A 135 3.32 8.26 -16.91
CA ARG A 135 2.71 9.36 -17.66
C ARG A 135 3.34 9.63 -19.01
N ASP A 136 4.67 9.46 -19.15
CA ASP A 136 5.36 9.74 -20.38
C ASP A 136 5.09 8.67 -21.46
N PRO A 137 4.34 8.97 -22.54
CA PRO A 137 4.02 7.99 -23.58
C PRO A 137 5.26 7.41 -24.26
N ALA A 138 6.40 8.14 -24.30
CA ALA A 138 7.63 7.65 -24.91
C ALA A 138 8.26 6.50 -24.12
N SER A 139 8.00 6.46 -22.81
CA SER A 139 8.50 5.45 -21.89
C SER A 139 7.51 4.28 -21.68
N LEU A 140 6.36 4.29 -22.36
CA LEU A 140 5.29 3.31 -22.19
C LEU A 140 5.12 2.44 -23.44
N ILE A 141 4.61 1.23 -23.22
CA ILE A 141 4.22 0.26 -24.26
C ILE A 141 2.78 -0.17 -24.00
N ASN A 142 1.94 -0.14 -25.03
CA ASN A 142 0.60 -0.72 -24.99
C ASN A 142 0.66 -2.21 -25.43
N LEU A 143 0.31 -3.12 -24.52
CA LEU A 143 0.24 -4.56 -24.76
C LEU A 143 -1.12 -5.04 -25.28
N GLY A 144 -1.99 -4.07 -25.60
CA GLY A 144 -3.36 -4.32 -26.06
C GLY A 144 -4.33 -4.64 -24.94
N ARG A 145 -5.54 -4.92 -25.35
CA ARG A 145 -6.71 -5.05 -24.48
C ARG A 145 -6.84 -6.44 -23.86
N THR A 146 -7.27 -6.50 -22.62
CA THR A 146 -7.65 -7.74 -21.92
C THR A 146 -9.03 -8.22 -22.39
N ALA A 147 -9.39 -9.47 -22.06
CA ALA A 147 -10.70 -10.01 -22.38
C ALA A 147 -11.86 -9.23 -21.74
N ASP A 148 -11.62 -8.57 -20.62
CA ASP A 148 -12.58 -7.73 -19.90
C ASP A 148 -12.48 -6.24 -20.25
N GLY A 149 -11.79 -5.92 -21.37
CA GLY A 149 -11.83 -4.60 -22.00
C GLY A 149 -10.84 -3.57 -21.46
N VAL A 150 -9.87 -3.94 -20.62
CA VAL A 150 -8.86 -3.03 -20.08
C VAL A 150 -7.61 -3.00 -20.98
N ASP A 151 -7.18 -1.81 -21.38
CA ASP A 151 -5.93 -1.62 -22.09
C ASP A 151 -4.76 -1.69 -21.10
N ILE A 152 -3.81 -2.59 -21.37
CA ILE A 152 -2.62 -2.77 -20.54
C ILE A 152 -1.47 -1.94 -21.13
N VAL A 153 -1.20 -0.84 -20.48
CA VAL A 153 -0.07 0.04 -20.78
C VAL A 153 0.97 -0.13 -19.65
N VAL A 154 2.23 -0.34 -20.01
CA VAL A 154 3.29 -0.70 -19.06
C VAL A 154 4.56 0.06 -19.37
N THR A 155 5.38 0.36 -18.34
CA THR A 155 6.70 0.97 -18.53
C THR A 155 7.60 0.07 -19.38
N ARG A 156 8.25 0.66 -20.38
CA ARG A 156 9.16 -0.03 -21.30
C ARG A 156 10.25 -0.81 -20.56
N GLU A 157 10.77 -0.23 -19.49
CA GLU A 157 11.83 -0.81 -18.69
C GLU A 157 11.47 -2.18 -18.09
N ALA A 158 10.21 -2.38 -17.70
CA ALA A 158 9.75 -3.69 -17.21
C ALA A 158 9.59 -4.72 -18.34
N MET A 159 9.39 -4.26 -19.57
CA MET A 159 9.23 -5.14 -20.75
C MET A 159 10.56 -5.47 -21.45
N ASP A 160 11.63 -4.68 -21.19
CA ASP A 160 12.96 -4.92 -21.77
C ASP A 160 13.72 -6.03 -21.03
N ALA A 161 13.02 -7.13 -20.76
CA ALA A 161 13.52 -8.31 -20.10
C ALA A 161 12.77 -9.56 -20.56
N ASP A 162 13.45 -10.71 -20.50
CA ASP A 162 12.86 -12.01 -20.80
C ASP A 162 12.20 -12.61 -19.55
N VAL A 163 12.74 -12.30 -18.35
CA VAL A 163 12.25 -12.74 -17.03
C VAL A 163 12.02 -11.54 -16.11
N ARG A 164 10.90 -11.55 -15.42
CA ARG A 164 10.51 -10.52 -14.43
C ARG A 164 10.37 -11.12 -13.03
N ILE A 165 11.08 -10.55 -12.07
CA ILE A 165 11.07 -10.95 -10.65
C ILE A 165 10.53 -9.78 -9.83
N GLY A 166 9.49 -10.01 -9.05
CA GLY A 166 8.90 -8.98 -8.18
C GLY A 166 9.38 -9.09 -6.74
N ILE A 167 9.80 -7.97 -6.14
CA ILE A 167 10.14 -7.86 -4.71
C ILE A 167 9.18 -6.88 -4.04
N GLY A 168 8.53 -7.30 -2.96
CA GLY A 168 7.61 -6.45 -2.21
C GLY A 168 7.26 -7.02 -0.84
N ASN A 169 6.27 -6.42 -0.16
CA ASN A 169 5.75 -6.92 1.10
C ASN A 169 4.24 -7.20 1.05
N ILE A 170 3.77 -7.93 2.05
CA ILE A 170 2.34 -8.23 2.21
C ILE A 170 1.82 -7.49 3.44
N VAL A 171 0.97 -6.48 3.19
CA VAL A 171 0.24 -5.69 4.20
C VAL A 171 -1.21 -5.48 3.75
N PRO A 172 -2.16 -5.12 4.62
CA PRO A 172 -3.51 -4.76 4.23
C PRO A 172 -3.55 -3.64 3.20
N HIS A 173 -4.48 -3.71 2.26
CA HIS A 173 -4.61 -2.72 1.19
C HIS A 173 -6.07 -2.42 0.87
N PRO A 174 -6.50 -1.14 0.84
CA PRO A 174 -7.90 -0.76 0.66
C PRO A 174 -8.56 -1.32 -0.60
N VAL A 175 -7.83 -1.36 -1.73
CA VAL A 175 -8.36 -1.80 -3.02
C VAL A 175 -8.11 -3.29 -3.29
N MET A 176 -6.93 -3.80 -2.91
CA MET A 176 -6.48 -5.16 -3.25
C MET A 176 -6.69 -6.20 -2.16
N GLY A 177 -7.25 -5.77 -1.03
CA GLY A 177 -7.31 -6.60 0.15
C GLY A 177 -5.94 -6.72 0.84
N TRP A 178 -4.94 -7.21 0.14
CA TRP A 178 -3.54 -7.31 0.57
C TRP A 178 -2.59 -6.82 -0.52
N SER A 179 -1.45 -6.24 -0.17
CA SER A 179 -0.37 -5.93 -1.11
C SER A 179 0.42 -7.20 -1.47
N GLY A 180 1.45 -7.06 -2.29
CA GLY A 180 2.27 -8.20 -2.74
C GLY A 180 1.67 -8.99 -3.91
N GLY A 181 2.36 -10.06 -4.31
CA GLY A 181 2.00 -10.87 -5.47
C GLY A 181 2.03 -10.06 -6.77
N GLY A 182 1.03 -10.26 -7.64
CA GLY A 182 0.90 -9.55 -8.91
C GLY A 182 0.76 -8.03 -8.81
N LYS A 183 0.51 -7.49 -7.58
CA LYS A 183 0.43 -6.04 -7.36
C LYS A 183 1.73 -5.29 -7.69
N ILE A 184 2.86 -5.96 -7.68
CA ILE A 184 4.12 -5.35 -8.13
C ILE A 184 4.08 -4.91 -9.61
N LEU A 185 3.26 -5.56 -10.43
CA LEU A 185 3.01 -5.13 -11.80
C LEU A 185 1.84 -4.14 -11.88
N PHE A 186 0.72 -4.41 -11.18
CA PHE A 186 -0.51 -3.64 -11.22
C PHE A 186 -0.85 -3.04 -9.84
N PRO A 187 -0.65 -1.73 -9.63
CA PRO A 187 -0.27 -0.71 -10.61
C PRO A 187 1.24 -0.48 -10.78
N GLY A 188 2.11 -1.20 -10.08
CA GLY A 188 3.52 -0.87 -9.85
C GLY A 188 4.31 -0.36 -11.05
N VAL A 189 4.16 -1.00 -12.22
CA VAL A 189 4.90 -0.63 -13.44
C VAL A 189 3.98 -0.28 -14.62
N THR A 190 2.70 0.01 -14.35
CA THR A 190 1.73 0.31 -15.41
C THR A 190 1.54 1.80 -15.62
N GLY A 191 1.15 2.18 -16.84
CA GLY A 191 0.84 3.56 -17.21
C GLY A 191 -0.48 4.06 -16.61
N GLU A 192 -0.65 5.37 -16.57
CA GLU A 192 -1.73 6.10 -15.88
C GLU A 192 -3.13 5.53 -16.20
N HIS A 193 -3.40 5.25 -17.48
CA HIS A 193 -4.69 4.65 -17.88
C HIS A 193 -4.95 3.31 -17.17
N THR A 194 -3.98 2.40 -17.16
CA THR A 194 -4.11 1.08 -16.51
C THR A 194 -4.19 1.21 -14.98
N VAL A 195 -3.40 2.13 -14.41
CA VAL A 195 -3.46 2.46 -12.97
C VAL A 195 -4.85 2.97 -12.59
N ALA A 196 -5.43 3.86 -13.42
CA ALA A 196 -6.77 4.40 -13.19
C ALA A 196 -7.84 3.29 -13.24
N GLN A 197 -7.81 2.42 -14.25
CA GLN A 197 -8.75 1.28 -14.37
C GLN A 197 -8.73 0.40 -13.12
N PHE A 198 -7.56 0.11 -12.59
CA PHE A 198 -7.40 -0.63 -11.34
C PHE A 198 -8.06 0.08 -10.14
N HIS A 199 -7.83 1.39 -9.97
CA HIS A 199 -8.42 2.16 -8.87
C HIS A 199 -9.93 2.36 -9.03
N MET A 200 -10.43 2.49 -10.26
CA MET A 200 -11.85 2.57 -10.55
C MET A 200 -12.61 1.33 -10.06
N LEU A 201 -12.04 0.13 -10.21
CA LEU A 201 -12.65 -1.09 -9.67
C LEU A 201 -12.84 -1.02 -8.15
N GLY A 202 -11.85 -0.45 -7.44
CA GLY A 202 -11.94 -0.22 -6.01
C GLY A 202 -13.00 0.81 -5.64
N GLY A 203 -12.99 1.97 -6.33
CA GLY A 203 -13.94 3.06 -6.10
C GLY A 203 -15.40 2.67 -6.41
N LEU A 204 -15.63 1.82 -7.41
CA LEU A 204 -16.96 1.31 -7.76
C LEU A 204 -17.45 0.21 -6.81
N SER A 205 -16.55 -0.47 -6.08
CA SER A 205 -16.95 -1.52 -5.15
C SER A 205 -17.75 -0.96 -3.98
N ASP A 206 -18.89 -1.61 -3.68
CA ASP A 206 -19.65 -1.35 -2.45
C ASP A 206 -19.21 -2.27 -1.30
N GLN A 207 -18.39 -3.26 -1.60
CA GLN A 207 -17.80 -4.16 -0.62
C GLN A 207 -16.54 -3.53 -0.01
N ARG A 208 -16.39 -3.64 1.31
CA ARG A 208 -15.12 -3.37 1.97
C ARG A 208 -14.09 -4.41 1.53
N LEU A 209 -13.08 -3.96 0.74
CA LEU A 209 -12.11 -4.86 0.10
C LEU A 209 -10.92 -5.18 1.00
N VAL A 210 -10.55 -4.27 1.92
CA VAL A 210 -9.36 -4.42 2.76
C VAL A 210 -9.39 -5.73 3.56
N GLY A 211 -8.28 -6.46 3.52
CA GLY A 211 -8.14 -7.74 4.21
C GLY A 211 -8.81 -8.94 3.54
N LEU A 212 -9.48 -8.77 2.39
CA LEU A 212 -9.99 -9.88 1.57
C LEU A 212 -8.87 -10.47 0.71
N GLU A 213 -8.78 -11.80 0.66
CA GLU A 213 -7.76 -12.49 -0.14
C GLU A 213 -8.12 -12.55 -1.62
N ASP A 214 -9.36 -12.94 -1.89
CA ASP A 214 -9.89 -13.22 -3.22
C ASP A 214 -11.04 -12.25 -3.55
N SER A 215 -10.80 -10.94 -3.33
CA SER A 215 -11.75 -9.93 -3.78
C SER A 215 -11.87 -9.94 -5.31
N HIS A 216 -13.04 -9.57 -5.84
CA HIS A 216 -13.26 -9.45 -7.28
C HIS A 216 -12.22 -8.54 -7.96
N VAL A 217 -11.74 -7.48 -7.28
CA VAL A 217 -10.68 -6.59 -7.79
C VAL A 217 -9.34 -7.33 -7.87
N ARG A 218 -9.00 -8.09 -6.82
CA ARG A 218 -7.76 -8.89 -6.80
C ARG A 218 -7.75 -9.93 -7.91
N LEU A 219 -8.81 -10.73 -8.01
CA LEU A 219 -8.91 -11.80 -9.03
C LEU A 219 -8.85 -11.24 -10.45
N ARG A 220 -9.51 -10.10 -10.67
CA ARG A 220 -9.47 -9.42 -11.96
C ARG A 220 -8.07 -8.90 -12.30
N MET A 221 -7.38 -8.25 -11.38
CA MET A 221 -5.99 -7.84 -11.57
C MET A 221 -5.07 -9.02 -11.84
N GLU A 222 -5.20 -10.11 -11.08
CA GLU A 222 -4.39 -11.31 -11.28
C GLU A 222 -4.59 -11.93 -12.67
N SER A 223 -5.78 -11.81 -13.26
CA SER A 223 -6.04 -12.23 -14.64
C SER A 223 -5.31 -11.39 -15.70
N TRP A 224 -4.88 -10.17 -15.36
CA TRP A 224 -4.10 -9.30 -16.26
C TRP A 224 -2.61 -9.60 -16.25
N VAL A 225 -2.10 -10.20 -15.15
CA VAL A 225 -0.67 -10.49 -14.97
C VAL A 225 -0.04 -11.23 -16.16
N PRO A 226 -0.69 -12.23 -16.78
CA PRO A 226 -0.13 -12.93 -17.95
C PRO A 226 0.15 -12.03 -19.16
N LYS A 227 -0.46 -10.85 -19.29
CA LYS A 227 -0.18 -9.90 -20.37
C LYS A 227 1.24 -9.32 -20.27
N ILE A 228 1.74 -9.08 -19.06
CA ILE A 228 3.09 -8.57 -18.80
C ILE A 228 4.05 -9.75 -18.58
N GLY A 229 3.61 -10.75 -17.83
CA GLY A 229 4.39 -11.86 -17.36
C GLY A 229 5.11 -11.52 -16.03
N LEU A 230 4.94 -12.39 -15.03
CA LEU A 230 5.63 -12.30 -13.74
C LEU A 230 6.07 -13.72 -13.37
N ASP A 231 7.37 -13.97 -13.51
CA ASP A 231 7.92 -15.32 -13.46
C ASP A 231 8.21 -15.78 -12.02
N PHE A 232 8.49 -14.81 -11.14
CA PHE A 232 8.83 -15.09 -9.75
C PHE A 232 8.53 -13.88 -8.84
N VAL A 233 8.12 -14.14 -7.61
CA VAL A 233 7.99 -13.09 -6.60
C VAL A 233 8.74 -13.45 -5.34
N VAL A 234 9.22 -12.43 -4.61
CA VAL A 234 9.71 -12.53 -3.24
C VAL A 234 8.96 -11.50 -2.40
N ASN A 235 8.14 -11.98 -1.48
CA ASN A 235 7.38 -11.11 -0.59
C ASN A 235 7.79 -11.31 0.86
N THR A 236 8.08 -10.21 1.54
CA THR A 236 8.36 -10.19 2.97
C THR A 236 7.10 -9.94 3.78
N ILE A 237 7.03 -10.49 4.95
CA ILE A 237 6.04 -10.19 5.99
C ILE A 237 6.83 -9.71 7.21
N LEU A 238 6.52 -8.49 7.66
CA LEU A 238 7.28 -7.79 8.68
C LEU A 238 6.47 -7.66 9.97
N ASP A 239 7.16 -7.53 11.10
CA ASP A 239 6.53 -7.11 12.36
C ASP A 239 6.47 -5.57 12.46
N ALA A 240 5.86 -5.05 13.52
CA ALA A 240 5.74 -3.61 13.79
C ALA A 240 7.08 -2.84 13.95
N LYS A 241 8.20 -3.57 14.01
CA LYS A 241 9.56 -3.01 14.02
C LYS A 241 10.27 -3.22 12.69
N PHE A 242 9.53 -3.54 11.63
CA PHE A 242 10.01 -3.83 10.28
C PHE A 242 11.03 -4.97 10.19
N ARG A 243 11.04 -5.87 11.18
CA ARG A 243 11.88 -7.08 11.14
C ARG A 243 11.18 -8.16 10.33
N ILE A 244 11.92 -8.87 9.52
CA ILE A 244 11.40 -9.99 8.74
C ILE A 244 10.92 -11.10 9.68
N VAL A 245 9.64 -11.44 9.62
CA VAL A 245 9.04 -12.60 10.30
C VAL A 245 9.00 -13.79 9.36
N ARG A 246 8.57 -13.56 8.13
CA ARG A 246 8.51 -14.59 7.09
C ARG A 246 8.85 -14.00 5.73
N VAL A 247 9.41 -14.85 4.87
CA VAL A 247 9.58 -14.60 3.44
C VAL A 247 8.87 -15.71 2.69
N VAL A 248 8.14 -15.36 1.65
CA VAL A 248 7.56 -16.29 0.69
C VAL A 248 8.08 -15.94 -0.71
N ALA A 249 8.36 -16.94 -1.51
CA ALA A 249 8.85 -16.74 -2.88
C ALA A 249 8.24 -17.77 -3.82
N GLY A 250 8.18 -17.46 -5.12
CA GLY A 250 7.70 -18.35 -6.17
C GLY A 250 6.58 -17.76 -7.00
N ASP A 251 5.52 -18.54 -7.25
CA ASP A 251 4.36 -18.15 -8.04
C ASP A 251 3.61 -16.97 -7.38
N TYR A 252 3.26 -15.96 -8.17
CA TYR A 252 2.71 -14.70 -7.67
C TYR A 252 1.34 -14.84 -6.99
N ILE A 253 0.60 -15.93 -7.22
CA ILE A 253 -0.67 -16.23 -6.53
C ILE A 253 -0.39 -17.13 -5.32
N LYS A 254 0.23 -18.29 -5.52
CA LYS A 254 0.39 -19.33 -4.48
C LYS A 254 1.31 -18.85 -3.34
N ALA A 255 2.45 -18.23 -3.67
CA ALA A 255 3.35 -17.67 -2.67
C ALA A 255 2.69 -16.50 -1.93
N HIS A 256 1.97 -15.63 -2.65
CA HIS A 256 1.23 -14.54 -2.03
C HIS A 256 0.20 -15.06 -1.02
N ARG A 257 -0.66 -16.00 -1.40
CA ARG A 257 -1.68 -16.56 -0.47
C ARG A 257 -1.03 -17.18 0.77
N ALA A 258 0.07 -17.92 0.59
CA ALA A 258 0.83 -18.47 1.71
C ALA A 258 1.41 -17.40 2.65
N GLY A 259 1.79 -16.24 2.10
CA GLY A 259 2.25 -15.08 2.87
C GLY A 259 1.12 -14.37 3.60
N VAL A 260 -0.06 -14.23 2.98
CA VAL A 260 -1.26 -13.61 3.56
C VAL A 260 -1.67 -14.32 4.87
N GLU A 261 -1.57 -15.65 4.94
CA GLU A 261 -1.88 -16.39 6.17
C GLU A 261 -1.03 -15.93 7.36
N THR A 262 0.24 -15.62 7.12
CA THR A 262 1.12 -15.06 8.18
C THR A 262 0.80 -13.60 8.46
N ALA A 263 0.54 -12.81 7.41
CA ALA A 263 0.19 -11.40 7.54
C ALA A 263 -1.11 -11.20 8.34
N LYS A 264 -2.11 -12.06 8.17
CA LYS A 264 -3.33 -12.06 8.98
C LYS A 264 -3.04 -12.16 10.48
N VAL A 265 -2.12 -13.03 10.89
CA VAL A 265 -1.74 -13.16 12.30
C VAL A 265 -1.10 -11.91 12.85
N LEU A 266 -0.23 -11.27 12.04
CA LEU A 266 0.56 -10.11 12.45
C LEU A 266 -0.17 -8.76 12.33
N MET A 267 -1.25 -8.71 11.56
CA MET A 267 -1.85 -7.42 11.18
C MET A 267 -3.33 -7.31 11.51
N ARG A 268 -4.07 -8.42 11.65
CA ARG A 268 -5.45 -8.37 12.13
C ARG A 268 -5.49 -8.14 13.63
N CYS A 269 -6.09 -7.03 14.02
CA CYS A 269 -6.40 -6.74 15.41
C CYS A 269 -7.76 -7.37 15.78
N ARG A 270 -7.89 -7.80 17.03
CA ARG A 270 -9.17 -8.25 17.58
C ARG A 270 -9.72 -7.17 18.50
N MET A 271 -11.01 -6.94 18.40
CA MET A 271 -11.78 -6.10 19.31
C MET A 271 -12.76 -6.96 20.07
N GLU A 272 -12.93 -6.67 21.36
CA GLU A 272 -13.96 -7.33 22.16
C GLU A 272 -15.35 -6.72 21.91
N ARG A 273 -15.38 -5.41 21.68
CA ARG A 273 -16.59 -4.64 21.37
C ARG A 273 -16.30 -3.54 20.35
N PRO A 274 -17.25 -3.20 19.44
CA PRO A 274 -17.09 -2.10 18.50
C PRO A 274 -16.91 -0.76 19.22
N ALA A 275 -16.11 0.13 18.63
CA ALA A 275 -15.79 1.44 19.19
C ALA A 275 -16.70 2.55 18.65
N ASP A 276 -17.03 3.49 19.53
CA ASP A 276 -17.65 4.77 19.15
C ASP A 276 -16.59 5.74 18.60
N VAL A 277 -15.34 5.64 19.10
CA VAL A 277 -14.21 6.47 18.66
C VAL A 277 -12.96 5.60 18.48
N ILE A 278 -12.33 5.69 17.30
CA ILE A 278 -11.01 5.09 17.06
C ILE A 278 -10.01 6.21 16.78
N VAL A 279 -8.95 6.30 17.61
CA VAL A 279 -7.81 7.19 17.36
C VAL A 279 -6.71 6.36 16.72
N VAL A 280 -6.35 6.68 15.49
CA VAL A 280 -5.43 5.90 14.69
C VAL A 280 -4.25 6.74 14.21
N SER A 281 -3.01 6.26 14.42
CA SER A 281 -1.84 6.77 13.73
C SER A 281 -1.77 6.15 12.33
N SER A 282 -1.50 6.95 11.30
CA SER A 282 -1.30 6.45 9.94
C SER A 282 -0.01 5.64 9.77
N TYR A 283 0.92 5.73 10.73
CA TYR A 283 2.23 5.10 10.65
C TYR A 283 2.16 3.63 10.17
N PRO A 284 3.05 3.19 9.29
CA PRO A 284 4.15 3.91 8.61
C PRO A 284 3.74 4.55 7.27
N ALA A 285 2.47 4.65 6.93
CA ALA A 285 1.95 5.21 5.69
C ALA A 285 1.57 6.69 5.92
N ASP A 286 2.53 7.53 6.27
CA ASP A 286 2.33 8.86 6.84
C ASP A 286 3.01 9.99 6.04
N GLU A 287 3.44 9.70 4.82
CA GLU A 287 4.13 10.63 3.93
C GLU A 287 3.24 11.78 3.45
N ASP A 288 2.05 11.45 2.96
CA ASP A 288 1.04 12.35 2.45
C ASP A 288 -0.38 11.87 2.81
N PHE A 289 -1.40 12.71 2.57
CA PHE A 289 -2.78 12.34 2.88
C PHE A 289 -3.32 11.23 1.97
N TRP A 290 -2.86 11.13 0.73
CA TRP A 290 -3.19 10.03 -0.18
C TRP A 290 -2.81 8.66 0.39
N GLN A 291 -1.66 8.57 1.06
CA GLN A 291 -1.19 7.34 1.70
C GLN A 291 -1.75 7.15 3.11
N SER A 292 -1.79 8.22 3.92
CA SER A 292 -2.18 8.16 5.32
C SER A 292 -3.66 7.81 5.52
N ALA A 293 -4.51 8.13 4.55
CA ALA A 293 -5.92 7.73 4.53
C ALA A 293 -6.12 6.20 4.64
N LYS A 294 -5.09 5.38 4.41
CA LYS A 294 -5.12 3.93 4.70
C LYS A 294 -5.48 3.63 6.14
N GLY A 295 -5.05 4.47 7.08
CA GLY A 295 -5.41 4.34 8.50
C GLY A 295 -6.93 4.31 8.72
N PHE A 296 -7.67 5.12 7.99
CA PHE A 296 -9.13 5.10 8.02
C PHE A 296 -9.70 3.79 7.46
N PHE A 297 -9.30 3.40 6.25
CA PHE A 297 -9.82 2.19 5.59
C PHE A 297 -9.51 0.92 6.38
N ASN A 298 -8.32 0.85 6.98
CA ASN A 298 -7.90 -0.30 7.76
C ASN A 298 -8.65 -0.39 9.10
N SER A 299 -9.04 0.75 9.68
CA SER A 299 -9.66 0.84 11.01
C SER A 299 -11.19 0.86 10.98
N GLU A 300 -11.83 1.16 9.84
CA GLU A 300 -13.29 1.27 9.71
C GLU A 300 -14.05 0.07 10.28
N GLY A 301 -13.49 -1.15 10.14
CA GLY A 301 -14.14 -2.37 10.60
C GLY A 301 -14.31 -2.49 12.11
N GLY A 302 -13.65 -1.64 12.87
CA GLY A 302 -13.77 -1.57 14.33
C GLY A 302 -14.87 -0.63 14.82
N LEU A 303 -15.51 0.14 13.94
CA LEU A 303 -16.53 1.09 14.32
C LEU A 303 -17.88 0.41 14.63
N LYS A 304 -18.62 1.01 15.57
CA LYS A 304 -19.92 0.51 16.02
C LYS A 304 -21.03 0.78 14.99
N ASP A 305 -21.09 1.99 14.47
CA ASP A 305 -22.12 2.44 13.54
C ASP A 305 -21.73 3.72 12.77
N ALA A 306 -22.66 4.27 12.01
CA ALA A 306 -22.44 5.48 11.22
C ALA A 306 -22.29 6.77 12.05
N ALA A 307 -22.64 6.77 13.32
CA ALA A 307 -22.43 7.91 14.22
C ALA A 307 -21.00 7.91 14.80
N SER A 308 -20.26 6.79 14.66
CA SER A 308 -18.90 6.64 15.18
C SER A 308 -17.90 7.57 14.47
N THR A 309 -16.80 7.88 15.15
CA THR A 309 -15.76 8.81 14.66
C THR A 309 -14.40 8.12 14.58
N MET A 310 -13.66 8.36 13.51
CA MET A 310 -12.22 8.06 13.43
C MET A 310 -11.41 9.36 13.48
N ILE A 311 -10.39 9.39 14.34
CA ILE A 311 -9.41 10.48 14.43
C ILE A 311 -8.10 9.94 13.87
N LEU A 312 -7.69 10.40 12.68
CA LEU A 312 -6.40 10.07 12.07
C LEU A 312 -5.35 11.07 12.54
N VAL A 313 -4.30 10.56 13.16
CA VAL A 313 -3.16 11.36 13.62
C VAL A 313 -1.98 11.06 12.71
N THR A 314 -1.53 12.06 11.94
CA THR A 314 -0.58 11.85 10.83
C THR A 314 0.24 13.10 10.53
N PRO A 315 1.54 12.99 10.24
CA PRO A 315 2.36 14.15 9.86
C PRO A 315 2.05 14.70 8.47
N ASN A 316 1.79 13.85 7.47
CA ASN A 316 1.58 14.23 6.07
C ASN A 316 2.69 15.16 5.55
N TYR A 317 3.94 14.77 5.60
CA TYR A 317 5.11 15.58 5.25
C TYR A 317 5.05 16.18 3.85
N GLU A 318 4.42 15.50 2.90
CA GLU A 318 4.26 15.91 1.50
C GLU A 318 2.83 16.43 1.20
N GLY A 319 2.07 16.84 2.22
CA GLY A 319 0.74 17.44 2.06
C GLY A 319 -0.34 16.46 1.62
N MET A 320 -1.16 16.89 0.64
CA MET A 320 -2.30 16.10 0.11
C MET A 320 -1.87 14.92 -0.77
N GLY A 321 -0.65 14.91 -1.28
CA GLY A 321 -0.13 13.91 -2.20
C GLY A 321 -0.12 14.35 -3.68
N PRO A 322 0.20 13.43 -4.61
CA PRO A 322 0.52 13.77 -5.99
C PRO A 322 -0.69 14.05 -6.92
N HIS A 323 -1.90 14.03 -6.39
CA HIS A 323 -3.15 14.20 -7.15
C HIS A 323 -3.92 15.43 -6.66
N PRO A 324 -3.75 16.63 -7.28
CA PRO A 324 -4.31 17.89 -6.78
C PRO A 324 -5.83 17.90 -6.58
N GLU A 325 -6.59 17.18 -7.44
CA GLU A 325 -8.05 17.12 -7.36
C GLU A 325 -8.56 16.15 -6.26
N TYR A 326 -7.68 15.51 -5.50
CA TYR A 326 -8.06 14.49 -4.51
C TYR A 326 -8.95 15.06 -3.40
N GLY A 327 -8.69 16.29 -2.95
CA GLY A 327 -9.50 16.99 -1.95
C GLY A 327 -10.93 17.21 -2.43
N GLU A 328 -11.09 17.84 -3.61
CA GLU A 328 -12.39 18.08 -4.24
C GLU A 328 -13.16 16.77 -4.43
N CYS A 329 -12.52 15.76 -5.02
CA CYS A 329 -13.15 14.45 -5.26
C CYS A 329 -13.55 13.74 -3.97
N THR A 330 -12.80 13.89 -2.88
CA THR A 330 -13.14 13.37 -1.56
C THR A 330 -14.39 14.06 -0.99
N GLY A 331 -14.51 15.39 -1.16
CA GLY A 331 -15.63 16.20 -0.69
C GLY A 331 -16.89 16.14 -1.55
N ASP A 332 -16.77 15.73 -2.81
CA ASP A 332 -17.92 15.64 -3.73
C ASP A 332 -18.78 14.41 -3.42
N ASP A 333 -20.05 14.64 -3.06
CA ASP A 333 -21.00 13.57 -2.77
C ASP A 333 -21.47 12.84 -4.05
N ASN A 334 -21.27 13.42 -5.22
CA ASN A 334 -21.63 12.89 -6.53
C ASN A 334 -20.45 12.30 -7.30
N VAL A 335 -19.25 12.29 -6.75
CA VAL A 335 -18.04 11.78 -7.41
C VAL A 335 -18.20 10.34 -7.93
N GLY A 336 -19.00 9.50 -7.26
CA GLY A 336 -19.32 8.15 -7.72
C GLY A 336 -20.07 8.10 -9.06
N VAL A 337 -20.85 9.13 -9.37
CA VAL A 337 -21.52 9.25 -10.70
C VAL A 337 -20.46 9.61 -11.76
N ARG A 338 -19.53 10.53 -11.46
CA ARG A 338 -18.39 10.84 -12.34
C ARG A 338 -17.55 9.59 -12.61
N LEU A 339 -17.23 8.83 -11.53
CA LEU A 339 -16.48 7.58 -11.64
C LEU A 339 -17.17 6.54 -12.53
N LYS A 340 -18.49 6.36 -12.37
CA LYS A 340 -19.23 5.39 -13.19
C LYS A 340 -19.21 5.76 -14.67
N LYS A 341 -19.43 7.02 -15.01
CA LYS A 341 -19.36 7.53 -16.39
C LYS A 341 -17.96 7.33 -16.98
N LEU A 342 -16.91 7.70 -16.23
CA LEU A 342 -15.54 7.49 -16.64
C LEU A 342 -15.23 5.99 -16.90
N TYR A 343 -15.71 5.11 -16.03
CA TYR A 343 -15.57 3.66 -16.20
C TYR A 343 -16.32 3.13 -17.42
N ASP A 344 -17.47 3.72 -17.76
CA ASP A 344 -18.26 3.38 -18.96
C ASP A 344 -17.66 3.96 -20.25
N GLY A 345 -16.53 4.70 -20.15
CA GLY A 345 -15.80 5.24 -21.32
C GLY A 345 -16.24 6.61 -21.75
N GLU A 346 -17.02 7.35 -20.94
CA GLU A 346 -17.32 8.75 -21.18
C GLU A 346 -16.07 9.61 -20.90
N ASP A 347 -15.86 10.65 -21.70
CA ASP A 347 -14.81 11.64 -21.47
C ASP A 347 -15.24 12.57 -20.32
N ILE A 348 -14.68 12.32 -19.14
CA ILE A 348 -14.94 13.08 -17.91
C ILE A 348 -13.69 13.90 -17.58
N PRO A 349 -13.80 15.23 -17.47
CA PRO A 349 -12.66 16.07 -17.11
C PRO A 349 -12.16 15.78 -15.69
N GLY A 350 -10.84 15.91 -15.50
CA GLY A 350 -10.17 15.74 -14.22
C GLY A 350 -9.24 14.52 -14.17
N ASP A 351 -8.53 14.38 -13.03
CA ASP A 351 -7.62 13.27 -12.80
C ASP A 351 -8.40 11.98 -12.50
N PRO A 352 -8.31 10.96 -13.37
CA PRO A 352 -9.03 9.68 -13.17
C PRO A 352 -8.69 8.97 -11.86
N LEU A 353 -7.47 9.15 -11.36
CA LEU A 353 -7.02 8.57 -10.10
C LEU A 353 -7.61 9.32 -8.90
N ALA A 354 -7.62 10.65 -8.94
CA ALA A 354 -8.29 11.46 -7.92
C ALA A 354 -9.78 11.13 -7.83
N ILE A 355 -10.47 11.00 -8.97
CA ILE A 355 -11.88 10.61 -9.05
C ILE A 355 -12.09 9.21 -8.41
N ALA A 356 -11.25 8.23 -8.75
CA ALA A 356 -11.41 6.85 -8.27
C ALA A 356 -11.17 6.71 -6.77
N VAL A 357 -10.05 7.26 -6.26
CA VAL A 357 -9.70 7.17 -4.83
C VAL A 357 -10.54 8.12 -3.99
N GLY A 358 -10.82 9.33 -4.49
CA GLY A 358 -11.76 10.27 -3.88
C GLY A 358 -13.16 9.68 -3.72
N THR A 359 -13.63 8.87 -4.68
CA THR A 359 -14.90 8.13 -4.55
C THR A 359 -14.87 7.18 -3.34
N SER A 360 -13.78 6.45 -3.14
CA SER A 360 -13.64 5.56 -1.98
C SER A 360 -13.66 6.34 -0.66
N MET A 361 -12.97 7.49 -0.59
CA MET A 361 -12.99 8.37 0.57
C MET A 361 -14.34 9.05 0.79
N SER A 362 -15.01 9.50 -0.27
CA SER A 362 -16.36 10.07 -0.18
C SER A 362 -17.37 9.03 0.35
N LYS A 363 -17.26 7.76 -0.08
CA LYS A 363 -18.06 6.66 0.49
C LYS A 363 -17.78 6.46 1.98
N LEU A 364 -16.52 6.46 2.39
CA LEU A 364 -16.12 6.28 3.79
C LEU A 364 -16.64 7.43 4.66
N ARG A 365 -16.46 8.68 4.22
CA ARG A 365 -16.93 9.89 4.90
C ARG A 365 -18.44 9.89 5.16
N ARG A 366 -19.21 9.21 4.31
CA ARG A 366 -20.68 9.06 4.50
C ARG A 366 -21.05 7.94 5.47
N ARG A 367 -20.12 7.03 5.78
CA ARG A 367 -20.36 5.90 6.70
C ARG A 367 -19.94 6.18 8.14
N CYS A 368 -19.12 7.19 8.38
CA CYS A 368 -18.66 7.59 9.71
C CYS A 368 -18.13 9.03 9.69
N ARG A 369 -17.90 9.60 10.86
CA ARG A 369 -17.23 10.90 10.98
C ARG A 369 -15.72 10.72 10.88
N LEU A 370 -15.07 11.61 10.14
CA LEU A 370 -13.63 11.63 9.96
C LEU A 370 -13.05 12.92 10.54
N VAL A 371 -11.99 12.78 11.30
CA VAL A 371 -11.21 13.88 11.86
C VAL A 371 -9.75 13.63 11.50
N VAL A 372 -9.04 14.66 11.04
CA VAL A 372 -7.60 14.60 10.76
C VAL A 372 -6.88 15.54 11.71
N VAL A 373 -5.86 15.03 12.37
CA VAL A 373 -4.93 15.83 13.21
C VAL A 373 -3.57 15.80 12.53
N SER A 374 -3.19 16.92 11.93
CA SER A 374 -1.98 17.02 11.10
C SER A 374 -1.53 18.46 10.94
N ASP A 375 -0.21 18.69 10.90
CA ASP A 375 0.37 19.97 10.52
C ASP A 375 0.79 19.99 9.02
N GLY A 376 0.78 18.84 8.33
CA GLY A 376 1.18 18.74 6.93
C GLY A 376 0.07 19.01 5.94
N VAL A 377 -1.19 19.10 6.38
CA VAL A 377 -2.33 19.52 5.56
C VAL A 377 -3.00 20.74 6.20
N THR A 378 -3.57 21.60 5.38
CA THR A 378 -4.22 22.82 5.83
C THR A 378 -5.71 22.59 6.16
N ARG A 379 -6.27 23.51 6.94
CA ARG A 379 -7.71 23.51 7.20
C ARG A 379 -8.53 23.65 5.90
N ALA A 380 -8.07 24.50 4.98
CA ALA A 380 -8.76 24.73 3.72
C ALA A 380 -8.83 23.44 2.85
N GLU A 381 -7.74 22.69 2.77
CA GLU A 381 -7.71 21.39 2.08
C GLU A 381 -8.64 20.36 2.72
N MET A 382 -8.71 20.34 4.06
CA MET A 382 -9.60 19.43 4.77
C MET A 382 -11.07 19.86 4.70
N ASP A 383 -11.35 21.16 4.69
CA ASP A 383 -12.70 21.71 4.45
C ASP A 383 -13.19 21.34 3.03
N GLU A 384 -12.30 21.36 2.01
CA GLU A 384 -12.59 20.85 0.67
C GLU A 384 -12.95 19.36 0.68
N CYS A 385 -12.22 18.56 1.46
CA CYS A 385 -12.54 17.15 1.70
C CYS A 385 -13.83 16.94 2.50
N LYS A 386 -14.40 17.97 3.12
CA LYS A 386 -15.46 17.90 4.13
C LYS A 386 -15.06 16.99 5.32
N ILE A 387 -13.81 17.09 5.76
CA ILE A 387 -13.25 16.36 6.89
C ILE A 387 -12.83 17.38 7.97
N GLU A 388 -13.17 17.10 9.23
CA GLU A 388 -12.83 17.95 10.36
C GLU A 388 -11.32 17.93 10.60
N HIS A 389 -10.70 19.10 10.81
CA HIS A 389 -9.25 19.24 10.93
C HIS A 389 -8.81 20.00 12.19
N TYR A 390 -7.73 19.50 12.79
CA TYR A 390 -7.00 20.14 13.88
C TYR A 390 -5.49 20.10 13.61
N PRO A 391 -4.74 21.16 13.95
CA PRO A 391 -3.28 21.08 13.99
C PRO A 391 -2.82 20.15 15.13
N LEU A 392 -1.60 19.64 15.05
CA LEU A 392 -1.07 18.68 16.02
C LEU A 392 -1.12 19.20 17.46
N CYS A 393 -0.84 20.49 17.67
CA CYS A 393 -0.89 21.10 19.00
C CYS A 393 -2.29 21.09 19.64
N GLU A 394 -3.34 20.87 18.86
CA GLU A 394 -4.73 20.72 19.31
C GLU A 394 -5.21 19.25 19.38
N LEU A 395 -4.31 18.27 19.35
CA LEU A 395 -4.68 16.83 19.40
C LEU A 395 -5.61 16.51 20.59
N GLN A 396 -5.29 17.00 21.81
CA GLN A 396 -6.16 16.78 22.97
C GLN A 396 -7.55 17.40 22.77
N LYS A 397 -7.62 18.60 22.23
CA LYS A 397 -8.89 19.27 21.93
C LYS A 397 -9.71 18.48 20.90
N ALA A 398 -9.08 17.95 19.86
CA ALA A 398 -9.75 17.10 18.87
C ALA A 398 -10.39 15.87 19.54
N VAL A 399 -9.67 15.23 20.45
CA VAL A 399 -10.15 14.10 21.24
C VAL A 399 -11.32 14.53 22.14
N ASP A 400 -11.17 15.59 22.94
CA ASP A 400 -12.18 16.04 23.90
C ASP A 400 -13.49 16.45 23.20
N VAL A 401 -13.39 17.22 22.11
CA VAL A 401 -14.55 17.61 21.28
C VAL A 401 -15.22 16.37 20.68
N THR A 402 -14.44 15.41 20.23
CA THR A 402 -15.01 14.16 19.69
C THR A 402 -15.74 13.38 20.77
N LEU A 403 -15.13 13.18 21.93
CA LEU A 403 -15.73 12.42 23.04
C LEU A 403 -17.02 13.08 23.56
N SER A 404 -17.10 14.41 23.57
CA SER A 404 -18.29 15.16 24.01
C SER A 404 -19.55 14.89 23.17
N ARG A 405 -19.43 14.23 22.04
CA ARG A 405 -20.55 13.85 21.16
C ARG A 405 -21.25 12.58 21.63
N TYR A 406 -20.69 11.88 22.61
CA TYR A 406 -21.16 10.57 23.07
C TYR A 406 -21.38 10.57 24.59
N GLU A 407 -22.33 9.80 25.05
CA GLU A 407 -22.67 9.75 26.46
C GLU A 407 -21.73 8.87 27.30
N HIS A 408 -21.31 7.72 26.78
CA HIS A 408 -20.32 6.82 27.37
C HIS A 408 -19.51 6.14 26.25
N PRO A 409 -18.60 6.87 25.59
CA PRO A 409 -17.94 6.37 24.40
C PRO A 409 -16.99 5.21 24.69
N VAL A 410 -17.01 4.20 23.84
CA VAL A 410 -15.96 3.19 23.77
C VAL A 410 -14.86 3.73 22.84
N VAL A 411 -13.67 3.93 23.40
CA VAL A 411 -12.51 4.48 22.68
C VAL A 411 -11.44 3.42 22.49
N ALA A 412 -11.00 3.23 21.27
CA ALA A 412 -9.86 2.37 20.94
C ALA A 412 -8.73 3.15 20.28
N ALA A 413 -7.50 2.67 20.40
CA ALA A 413 -6.33 3.26 19.77
C ALA A 413 -5.60 2.25 18.87
N VAL A 414 -5.14 2.72 17.69
CA VAL A 414 -4.38 1.93 16.72
C VAL A 414 -3.06 2.63 16.43
N SER A 415 -1.94 1.97 16.72
CA SER A 415 -0.61 2.54 16.58
C SER A 415 -0.03 2.48 15.15
N HIS A 416 -0.45 1.52 14.34
CA HIS A 416 0.09 1.26 13.01
C HIS A 416 -1.06 1.12 12.00
N GLY A 417 -1.86 2.19 11.87
CA GLY A 417 -3.04 2.18 10.99
C GLY A 417 -2.72 1.96 9.51
N GLY A 418 -1.50 2.26 9.07
CA GLY A 418 -1.05 1.92 7.71
C GLY A 418 -0.94 0.41 7.46
N GLU A 419 -0.85 -0.41 8.52
CA GLU A 419 -0.61 -1.85 8.44
C GLU A 419 -1.59 -2.71 9.26
N TYR A 420 -2.14 -2.19 10.36
CA TYR A 420 -3.08 -2.97 11.19
C TYR A 420 -4.49 -2.91 10.65
N LEU A 421 -5.19 -4.03 10.69
CA LEU A 421 -6.51 -4.23 10.12
C LEU A 421 -7.53 -4.59 11.21
N LEU A 422 -8.66 -3.89 11.21
CA LEU A 422 -9.84 -4.14 12.04
C LEU A 422 -10.99 -4.73 11.24
#